data_70d2131fbe9626d72972a98e2f37ee0e
#
_entry.id   70d2131fbe9626d72972a98e2f37ee0e
#
_cell.length_a   1.000
_cell.length_b   1.000
_cell.length_c   1.000
_cell.angle_alpha   90.00
_cell.angle_beta   90.00
_cell.angle_gamma   90.00
#
_symmetry.space_group_name_H-M   'P 1'
#
loop_
_entity.id
_entity.type
_entity.pdbx_description
1 polymer ?
#
loop_
_entity_poly.entity_id
_entity_poly.type
_entity_poly.pdbx_seq_one_letter_code
_entity_poly.pdbx_strand_id
1 'polypeptide(L)'
;MDAVGIVEVLNTKLESMKCKKGVHFILHKEVECNSFSKAYKEYKWTLWYINNGEKFKVTTLSHTSRVVTEKEESEMTKYMEESLLTFIFNLLLDHDNLILMLNGRYKGADTD
;
A
#
# COMPACT_ATOMS: atom_id res chain seq x y z
N MET A 1 -13.29 -6.58 -2.05
CA MET A 1 -12.85 -5.20 -1.73
C MET A 1 -11.61 -4.90 -2.57
N ASP A 2 -11.60 -3.78 -3.26
CA ASP A 2 -10.45 -3.40 -4.05
C ASP A 2 -9.39 -2.65 -3.19
N ALA A 3 -8.23 -2.36 -3.79
CA ALA A 3 -7.13 -1.74 -3.06
C ALA A 3 -7.50 -0.37 -2.49
N VAL A 4 -8.27 0.43 -3.21
CA VAL A 4 -8.71 1.75 -2.74
C VAL A 4 -9.62 1.60 -1.53
N GLY A 5 -10.57 0.66 -1.58
CA GLY A 5 -11.47 0.39 -0.44
C GLY A 5 -10.73 -0.07 0.80
N ILE A 6 -9.68 -0.88 0.64
CA ILE A 6 -8.84 -1.36 1.75
C ILE A 6 -8.13 -0.19 2.43
N VAL A 7 -7.56 0.73 1.64
CA VAL A 7 -6.88 1.91 2.17
C VAL A 7 -7.87 2.85 2.87
N GLU A 8 -9.09 2.99 2.33
CA GLU A 8 -10.15 3.78 2.99
C GLU A 8 -10.52 3.21 4.35
N VAL A 9 -10.60 1.87 4.47
CA VAL A 9 -10.85 1.22 5.76
C VAL A 9 -9.76 1.58 6.77
N LEU A 10 -8.51 1.55 6.33
CA LEU A 10 -7.39 1.91 7.19
C LEU A 10 -7.46 3.38 7.64
N ASN A 11 -7.76 4.30 6.72
CA ASN A 11 -7.92 5.71 7.05
C ASN A 11 -9.08 5.95 8.00
N THR A 12 -10.21 5.27 7.80
CA THR A 12 -11.36 5.34 8.70
C THR A 12 -10.99 4.90 10.10
N LYS A 13 -10.20 3.82 10.21
CA LYS A 13 -9.72 3.35 11.51
C LYS A 13 -8.87 4.40 12.21
N LEU A 14 -7.95 5.05 11.51
CA LEU A 14 -7.15 6.13 12.07
C LEU A 14 -8.01 7.28 12.57
N GLU A 15 -9.01 7.68 11.81
CA GLU A 15 -9.95 8.74 12.22
C GLU A 15 -10.71 8.36 13.50
N SER A 16 -11.16 7.10 13.59
CA SER A 16 -11.88 6.62 14.77
C SER A 16 -11.01 6.62 16.03
N MET A 17 -9.71 6.54 15.87
CA MET A 17 -8.73 6.60 16.96
C MET A 17 -8.30 8.03 17.29
N LYS A 18 -8.98 9.04 16.73
CA LYS A 18 -8.71 10.47 16.94
C LYS A 18 -7.29 10.88 16.55
N CYS A 19 -6.85 10.44 15.38
CA CYS A 19 -5.52 10.81 14.91
C CYS A 19 -5.46 12.31 14.57
N LYS A 20 -4.24 12.84 14.51
CA LYS A 20 -4.01 14.24 14.17
C LYS A 20 -4.49 14.54 12.75
N LYS A 21 -4.92 15.79 12.51
CA LYS A 21 -5.23 16.26 11.17
C LYS A 21 -3.99 16.13 10.28
N GLY A 22 -4.20 15.78 9.02
CA GLY A 22 -3.11 15.63 8.05
C GLY A 22 -2.42 14.28 8.08
N VAL A 23 -2.91 13.34 8.89
CA VAL A 23 -2.40 11.97 8.94
C VAL A 23 -3.33 11.07 8.14
N HIS A 24 -2.80 10.43 7.11
CA HIS A 24 -3.58 9.49 6.29
C HIS A 24 -2.65 8.59 5.46
N PHE A 25 -3.23 7.54 4.90
CA PHE A 25 -2.52 6.63 3.99
C PHE A 25 -2.93 6.88 2.56
N ILE A 26 -1.98 6.77 1.65
CA ILE A 26 -2.27 6.76 0.21
C ILE A 26 -1.56 5.57 -0.44
N LEU A 27 -2.18 5.04 -1.50
CA LEU A 27 -1.61 3.96 -2.28
C LEU A 27 -1.19 4.48 -3.65
N HIS A 28 0.07 4.25 -3.99
CA HIS A 28 0.61 4.58 -5.31
C HIS A 28 0.84 3.28 -6.08
N LYS A 29 0.26 3.18 -7.26
CA LYS A 29 0.36 2.00 -8.11
C LYS A 29 1.18 2.31 -9.35
N GLU A 30 2.18 1.50 -9.64
CA GLU A 30 2.98 1.60 -10.86
C GLU A 30 2.97 0.26 -11.57
N VAL A 31 2.90 0.31 -12.90
CA VAL A 31 3.05 -0.87 -13.75
C VAL A 31 4.04 -0.49 -14.85
N GLU A 32 5.12 -1.25 -14.95
CA GLU A 32 6.15 -1.02 -15.95
C GLU A 32 6.31 -2.25 -16.82
N CYS A 33 6.55 -2.05 -18.13
CA CYS A 33 6.88 -3.12 -19.05
C CYS A 33 8.38 -3.40 -18.98
N ASN A 34 8.75 -4.69 -19.05
CA ASN A 34 10.13 -5.08 -19.10
C ASN A 34 10.77 -4.55 -20.40
N SER A 35 11.99 -4.03 -20.32
CA SER A 35 12.71 -3.46 -21.47
C SER A 35 13.06 -4.51 -22.54
N PHE A 36 13.13 -5.79 -22.18
CA PHE A 36 13.46 -6.88 -23.11
C PHE A 36 12.24 -7.59 -23.67
N SER A 37 11.11 -7.53 -22.98
CA SER A 37 9.88 -8.18 -23.43
C SER A 37 8.66 -7.44 -22.92
N LYS A 38 7.79 -6.99 -23.83
CA LYS A 38 6.52 -6.34 -23.47
C LYS A 38 5.55 -7.26 -22.77
N ALA A 39 5.78 -8.57 -22.85
CA ALA A 39 4.93 -9.55 -22.17
C ALA A 39 5.17 -9.61 -20.67
N TYR A 40 6.33 -9.17 -20.20
CA TYR A 40 6.63 -9.15 -18.78
C TYR A 40 6.38 -7.75 -18.22
N LYS A 41 5.54 -7.68 -17.20
CA LYS A 41 5.21 -6.44 -16.50
C LYS A 41 5.64 -6.54 -15.04
N GLU A 42 6.20 -5.46 -14.55
CA GLU A 42 6.52 -5.29 -13.14
C GLU A 42 5.43 -4.43 -12.49
N TYR A 43 4.79 -4.99 -11.48
CA TYR A 43 3.79 -4.29 -10.67
C TYR A 43 4.45 -3.85 -9.38
N LYS A 44 4.35 -2.57 -9.08
CA LYS A 44 4.95 -2.00 -7.87
C LYS A 44 3.92 -1.09 -7.21
N TRP A 45 3.39 -1.55 -6.09
CA TRP A 45 2.41 -0.79 -5.32
C TRP A 45 3.05 -0.36 -4.00
N THR A 46 3.05 0.94 -3.74
CA THR A 46 3.65 1.51 -2.55
C THR A 46 2.57 2.13 -1.68
N LEU A 47 2.51 1.71 -0.44
CA LEU A 47 1.64 2.32 0.56
C LEU A 47 2.45 3.37 1.31
N TRP A 48 1.96 4.61 1.27
CA TRP A 48 2.57 5.74 1.94
C TRP A 48 1.75 6.17 3.14
N TYR A 49 2.41 6.58 4.18
CA TYR A 49 1.85 7.27 5.32
C TYR A 49 2.20 8.73 5.22
N ILE A 50 1.19 9.61 5.26
CA ILE A 50 1.35 11.05 5.15
C ILE A 50 1.12 11.68 6.52
N ASN A 51 2.06 12.49 6.96
CA ASN A 51 1.96 13.22 8.22
C ASN A 51 2.40 14.66 7.98
N ASN A 52 1.44 15.59 7.98
CA ASN A 52 1.69 17.02 7.74
C ASN A 52 2.45 17.30 6.45
N GLY A 53 2.11 16.56 5.39
CA GLY A 53 2.74 16.70 4.09
C GLY A 53 4.02 15.90 3.89
N GLU A 54 4.60 15.33 4.94
CA GLU A 54 5.74 14.45 4.82
C GLU A 54 5.30 13.04 4.49
N LYS A 55 6.01 12.39 3.55
CA LYS A 55 5.73 11.03 3.12
C LYS A 55 6.69 10.04 3.77
N PHE A 56 6.14 8.96 4.29
CA PHE A 56 6.92 7.84 4.82
C PHE A 56 6.44 6.56 4.15
N LYS A 57 7.38 5.78 3.61
CA LYS A 57 7.06 4.51 2.98
C LYS A 57 6.71 3.48 4.05
N VAL A 58 5.49 2.92 3.97
CA VAL A 58 5.05 1.86 4.87
C VAL A 58 5.48 0.51 4.34
N THR A 59 5.17 0.23 3.08
CA THR A 59 5.59 -0.99 2.40
C THR A 59 5.54 -0.80 0.90
N THR A 60 6.31 -1.63 0.19
CA THR A 60 6.22 -1.77 -1.26
C THR A 60 5.96 -3.23 -1.57
N LEU A 61 4.89 -3.48 -2.34
CA LEU A 61 4.59 -4.79 -2.90
C LEU A 61 5.06 -4.77 -4.34
N SER A 62 5.90 -5.72 -4.70
CA SER A 62 6.51 -5.78 -6.03
C SER A 62 6.37 -7.19 -6.58
N HIS A 63 5.95 -7.27 -7.84
CA HIS A 63 5.84 -8.56 -8.52
C HIS A 63 6.03 -8.39 -10.01
N THR A 64 6.84 -9.27 -10.60
CA THR A 64 7.06 -9.31 -12.04
C THR A 64 6.44 -10.58 -12.60
N SER A 65 5.61 -10.44 -13.60
CA SER A 65 4.93 -11.59 -14.22
C SER A 65 4.74 -11.38 -15.71
N ARG A 66 4.59 -12.49 -16.40
CA ARG A 66 4.19 -12.47 -17.80
C ARG A 66 2.70 -12.17 -17.88
N VAL A 67 2.37 -11.05 -18.52
CA VAL A 67 0.98 -10.59 -18.67
C VAL A 67 0.76 -10.22 -20.14
N VAL A 68 0.08 -11.07 -20.87
CA VAL A 68 -0.19 -10.88 -22.30
C VAL A 68 -1.68 -10.62 -22.57
N THR A 69 -2.55 -11.16 -21.70
CA THR A 69 -4.01 -11.08 -21.86
C THR A 69 -4.64 -10.26 -20.75
N GLU A 70 -5.84 -9.74 -20.98
CA GLU A 70 -6.62 -9.04 -19.96
C GLU A 70 -6.92 -9.93 -18.76
N LYS A 71 -7.12 -11.23 -19.00
CA LYS A 71 -7.36 -12.21 -17.94
C LYS A 71 -6.14 -12.31 -17.01
N GLU A 72 -4.95 -12.40 -17.58
CA GLU A 72 -3.71 -12.46 -16.80
C GLU A 72 -3.48 -11.18 -16.01
N GLU A 73 -3.80 -10.02 -16.60
CA GLU A 73 -3.71 -8.74 -15.90
C GLU A 73 -4.69 -8.66 -14.74
N SER A 74 -5.92 -9.13 -14.94
CA SER A 74 -6.92 -9.17 -13.87
C SER A 74 -6.48 -10.09 -12.73
N GLU A 75 -5.92 -11.25 -13.05
CA GLU A 75 -5.39 -12.18 -12.04
C GLU A 75 -4.23 -11.56 -11.26
N MET A 76 -3.33 -10.85 -11.94
CA MET A 76 -2.22 -10.18 -11.29
C MET A 76 -2.68 -9.05 -10.37
N THR A 77 -3.62 -8.23 -10.83
CA THR A 77 -4.20 -7.17 -10.02
C THR A 77 -4.85 -7.75 -8.76
N LYS A 78 -5.60 -8.83 -8.91
CA LYS A 78 -6.22 -9.51 -7.78
C LYS A 78 -5.17 -10.04 -6.78
N TYR A 79 -4.10 -10.61 -7.28
CA TYR A 79 -2.99 -11.08 -6.44
C TYR A 79 -2.39 -9.94 -5.63
N MET A 80 -2.13 -8.79 -6.27
CA MET A 80 -1.59 -7.62 -5.60
C MET A 80 -2.56 -7.07 -4.55
N GLU A 81 -3.86 -7.06 -4.85
CA GLU A 81 -4.88 -6.61 -3.89
C GLU A 81 -4.97 -7.53 -2.68
N GLU A 82 -4.91 -8.84 -2.87
CA GLU A 82 -4.90 -9.80 -1.78
C GLU A 82 -3.66 -9.64 -0.88
N SER A 83 -2.50 -9.40 -1.50
CA SER A 83 -1.26 -9.16 -0.76
C SER A 83 -1.34 -7.88 0.07
N LEU A 84 -1.89 -6.82 -0.51
CA LEU A 84 -2.10 -5.55 0.20
C LEU A 84 -3.10 -5.73 1.35
N LEU A 85 -4.19 -6.44 1.12
CA LEU A 85 -5.21 -6.71 2.13
C LEU A 85 -4.59 -7.43 3.34
N THR A 86 -3.79 -8.46 3.08
CA THR A 86 -3.10 -9.21 4.13
C THR A 86 -2.18 -8.29 4.94
N PHE A 87 -1.42 -7.44 4.26
CA PHE A 87 -0.54 -6.48 4.93
C PHE A 87 -1.33 -5.52 5.81
N ILE A 88 -2.41 -4.94 5.28
CA ILE A 88 -3.22 -3.96 6.02
C ILE A 88 -3.93 -4.62 7.21
N PHE A 89 -4.43 -5.84 7.08
CA PHE A 89 -5.00 -6.55 8.22
C PHE A 89 -3.97 -6.74 9.34
N ASN A 90 -2.75 -7.12 8.97
CA ASN A 90 -1.68 -7.26 9.96
C ASN A 90 -1.35 -5.92 10.63
N LEU A 91 -1.35 -4.84 9.85
CA LEU A 91 -1.11 -3.50 10.37
C LEU A 91 -2.23 -3.06 11.34
N LEU A 92 -3.50 -3.35 11.00
CA LEU A 92 -4.63 -3.03 11.88
C LEU A 92 -4.58 -3.79 13.20
N LEU A 93 -4.01 -4.99 13.20
CA LEU A 93 -3.82 -5.79 14.40
C LEU A 93 -2.58 -5.38 15.19
N ASP A 94 -1.68 -4.63 14.58
CA ASP A 94 -0.46 -4.14 15.20
C ASP A 94 -0.72 -2.81 15.91
N HIS A 95 -1.24 -2.91 17.12
CA HIS A 95 -1.64 -1.76 17.92
C HIS A 95 -0.48 -0.79 18.17
N ASP A 96 0.71 -1.30 18.41
CA ASP A 96 1.88 -0.46 18.72
C ASP A 96 2.27 0.41 17.52
N ASN A 97 2.27 -0.14 16.31
CA ASN A 97 2.57 0.64 15.10
C ASN A 97 1.49 1.68 14.83
N LEU A 98 0.21 1.36 15.06
CA LEU A 98 -0.87 2.33 14.91
C LEU A 98 -0.71 3.49 15.87
N ILE A 99 -0.33 3.22 17.11
CA ILE A 99 -0.07 4.27 18.10
C ILE A 99 1.09 5.17 17.68
N LEU A 100 2.17 4.58 17.14
CA LEU A 100 3.29 5.36 16.63
C LEU A 100 2.85 6.31 15.50
N MET A 101 2.00 5.83 14.60
CA MET A 101 1.45 6.64 13.51
C MET A 101 0.58 7.78 14.05
N LEU A 102 -0.30 7.49 15.02
CA LEU A 102 -1.16 8.48 15.65
C LEU A 102 -0.36 9.61 16.30
N ASN A 103 0.79 9.28 16.87
CA ASN A 103 1.66 10.25 17.52
C ASN A 103 2.62 10.94 16.53
N GLY A 104 2.53 10.61 15.24
CA GLY A 104 3.40 11.18 14.21
C GLY A 104 4.85 10.73 14.31
N ARG A 105 5.12 9.62 14.98
CA ARG A 105 6.48 9.10 15.19
C ARG A 105 6.90 8.01 14.23
N TYR A 106 5.96 7.49 13.44
CA TYR A 106 6.28 6.46 12.46
C TYR A 106 7.15 7.03 11.35
N LYS A 107 8.26 6.40 11.08
CA LYS A 107 9.23 6.86 10.07
C LYS A 107 9.22 6.03 8.78
N GLY A 108 8.41 4.97 8.72
CA GLY A 108 8.33 4.11 7.56
C GLY A 108 9.33 2.96 7.57
N ALA A 109 9.24 2.10 6.53
CA ALA A 109 10.05 0.89 6.42
C ALA A 109 11.49 1.15 5.98
N ASP A 110 11.75 2.26 5.29
CA ASP A 110 13.07 2.61 4.74
C ASP A 110 13.67 3.82 5.44
N THR A 111 13.75 3.76 6.75
CA THR A 111 14.37 4.82 7.55
C THR A 111 15.86 4.56 7.72
N ASP A 112 16.62 5.07 6.84
CA ASP A 112 18.08 4.97 6.96
C ASP A 112 18.69 6.30 7.32
#